data_34d530fd77852293fd9d9460806dff0a
#
_entry.id   34d530fd77852293fd9d9460806dff0a
#
_cell.length_a   1.000
_cell.length_b   1.000
_cell.length_c   1.000
_cell.angle_alpha   90.00
_cell.angle_beta   90.00
_cell.angle_gamma   90.00
#
_symmetry.space_group_name_H-M   'P 1'
#
loop_
_entity.id
_entity.type
_entity.pdbx_description
1 polymer ?
#
loop_
_entity_poly.entity_id
_entity_poly.type
_entity_poly.pdbx_seq_one_letter_code
_entity_poly.pdbx_strand_id
1 'polypeptide(L)'
;MNENPSSPQTEPQIQTAVLLLPAKSDCYWQNLAEVPFLLRNTLTLQRAGIKKLMIWSENTDAFQQKLKQDPRMNLDVEWIVDNAIGLHDTHVMVLDGSTLLEKAEIVEAMTPSTQYQTDGFHFFPEVLKEKNLIKVIPPRESSRLINKEDFRVAEERLLKSVGLSNDSLMDRLITRFISRQLTRVLLKTSLTPNQITFLSLLIGLGSAWCFYQGTFFSGITGALLLLVSAWVDCTDGEIARLKFMETSWGARFDIYCDNIVHFSVFFSIGMGLFFATGNSLYILYGGLAVFGSLVAFMILSGSIMKKKQAAGQGKTSETNLTDQLANRDFIYFLLVMACIERLDIFTLLTAVGSNIFAIYLMYKRNRWTQ
;
A
#
# COMPACT_ATOMS: atom_id res chain seq x y z
N MET A 1 33.48 -35.09 -24.52
CA MET A 1 33.51 -34.43 -23.21
C MET A 1 32.84 -33.07 -23.38
N ASN A 2 31.55 -33.00 -23.12
CA ASN A 2 30.78 -31.76 -23.17
C ASN A 2 30.61 -31.32 -21.72
N GLU A 3 31.32 -30.28 -21.33
CA GLU A 3 31.08 -29.60 -20.06
C GLU A 3 29.75 -28.84 -20.15
N ASN A 4 28.80 -29.23 -19.31
CA ASN A 4 27.57 -28.52 -19.08
C ASN A 4 27.91 -27.13 -18.49
N PRO A 5 27.36 -26.03 -19.01
CA PRO A 5 27.51 -24.73 -18.35
C PRO A 5 26.76 -24.77 -17.01
N SER A 6 27.52 -24.56 -15.95
CA SER A 6 27.04 -24.44 -14.57
C SER A 6 25.84 -23.49 -14.50
N SER A 7 24.74 -23.98 -13.90
CA SER A 7 23.61 -23.18 -13.46
C SER A 7 24.12 -21.91 -12.71
N PRO A 8 23.51 -20.74 -12.93
CA PRO A 8 23.91 -19.54 -12.19
C PRO A 8 23.69 -19.82 -10.71
N GLN A 9 24.80 -19.85 -9.95
CA GLN A 9 24.76 -19.87 -8.50
C GLN A 9 24.05 -18.61 -8.06
N THR A 10 22.83 -18.75 -7.50
CA THR A 10 22.14 -17.67 -6.81
C THR A 10 23.03 -17.25 -5.66
N GLU A 11 23.63 -16.06 -5.76
CA GLU A 11 24.44 -15.46 -4.70
C GLU A 11 23.63 -15.45 -3.37
N PRO A 12 24.27 -15.75 -2.23
CA PRO A 12 23.57 -15.87 -0.96
C PRO A 12 22.97 -14.51 -0.56
N GLN A 13 21.65 -14.45 -0.53
CA GLN A 13 20.91 -13.27 -0.10
C GLN A 13 21.12 -13.06 1.40
N ILE A 14 21.47 -11.83 1.83
CA ILE A 14 21.64 -11.48 3.25
C ILE A 14 20.30 -11.71 3.98
N GLN A 15 20.31 -12.55 5.01
CA GLN A 15 19.10 -12.88 5.79
C GLN A 15 19.18 -12.40 7.24
N THR A 16 20.37 -11.99 7.70
CA THR A 16 20.62 -11.53 9.06
C THR A 16 20.98 -10.06 9.07
N ALA A 17 20.35 -9.29 9.96
CA ALA A 17 20.65 -7.87 10.17
C ALA A 17 21.04 -7.62 11.63
N VAL A 18 21.95 -6.66 11.84
CA VAL A 18 22.30 -6.11 13.16
C VAL A 18 21.83 -4.66 13.21
N LEU A 19 20.99 -4.34 14.16
CA LEU A 19 20.50 -3.00 14.43
C LEU A 19 21.23 -2.43 15.65
N LEU A 20 22.02 -1.38 15.43
CA LEU A 20 22.77 -0.71 16.50
C LEU A 20 21.88 0.37 17.12
N LEU A 21 21.64 0.30 18.43
CA LEU A 21 20.91 1.31 19.18
C LEU A 21 21.90 2.11 20.05
N PRO A 22 22.16 3.40 19.76
CA PRO A 22 22.97 4.25 20.61
C PRO A 22 22.36 4.39 22.02
N ALA A 23 23.22 4.39 23.04
CA ALA A 23 22.92 4.15 24.46
C ALA A 23 21.90 5.06 25.16
N LYS A 24 21.38 6.13 24.59
CA LYS A 24 20.61 7.14 25.35
C LYS A 24 19.44 7.78 24.66
N SER A 25 18.70 7.10 23.78
CA SER A 25 17.58 7.79 23.14
C SER A 25 16.22 7.20 23.50
N ASP A 26 15.42 7.96 24.27
CA ASP A 26 13.99 7.71 24.51
C ASP A 26 13.17 7.76 23.19
N CYS A 27 13.80 8.17 22.10
CA CYS A 27 13.17 8.29 20.78
C CYS A 27 12.69 6.95 20.21
N TYR A 28 13.26 5.81 20.59
CA TYR A 28 12.87 4.50 20.04
C TYR A 28 11.43 4.10 20.33
N TRP A 29 10.83 4.63 21.42
CA TRP A 29 9.42 4.40 21.75
C TRP A 29 8.50 5.54 21.36
N GLN A 30 9.04 6.62 20.82
CA GLN A 30 8.22 7.68 20.26
C GLN A 30 7.46 7.13 19.06
N ASN A 31 6.15 7.39 19.01
CA ASN A 31 5.34 6.98 17.88
C ASN A 31 5.66 7.81 16.64
N LEU A 32 5.81 7.10 15.53
CA LEU A 32 5.90 7.67 14.20
C LEU A 32 4.76 7.08 13.37
N ALA A 33 3.79 7.91 13.00
CA ALA A 33 2.54 7.46 12.37
C ALA A 33 1.86 6.32 13.18
N GLU A 34 1.69 6.53 14.49
CA GLU A 34 1.06 5.63 15.47
C GLU A 34 1.74 4.25 15.62
N VAL A 35 2.97 4.11 15.17
CA VAL A 35 3.80 2.91 15.39
C VAL A 35 5.09 3.33 16.10
N PRO A 36 5.49 2.68 17.21
CA PRO A 36 6.78 2.96 17.86
C PRO A 36 7.94 2.88 16.86
N PHE A 37 8.87 3.82 16.92
CA PHE A 37 9.91 3.97 15.91
C PHE A 37 10.79 2.72 15.74
N LEU A 38 11.21 2.12 16.86
CA LEU A 38 11.98 0.87 16.82
C LEU A 38 11.17 -0.27 16.17
N LEU A 39 9.90 -0.41 16.54
CA LEU A 39 9.02 -1.42 15.95
C LEU A 39 8.82 -1.17 14.44
N ARG A 40 8.72 0.09 14.01
CA ARG A 40 8.65 0.44 12.60
C ARG A 40 9.87 -0.03 11.82
N ASN A 41 11.06 0.23 12.33
CA ASN A 41 12.32 -0.20 11.72
C ASN A 41 12.40 -1.74 11.65
N THR A 42 12.04 -2.44 12.73
CA THR A 42 12.05 -3.91 12.73
C THR A 42 11.04 -4.50 11.75
N LEU A 43 9.82 -3.95 11.65
CA LEU A 43 8.82 -4.37 10.67
C LEU A 43 9.25 -4.05 9.23
N THR A 44 9.99 -2.96 9.01
CA THR A 44 10.54 -2.63 7.69
C THR A 44 11.59 -3.65 7.26
N LEU A 45 12.47 -4.07 8.16
CA LEU A 45 13.45 -5.14 7.93
C LEU A 45 12.74 -6.48 7.60
N GLN A 46 11.73 -6.84 8.38
CA GLN A 46 10.90 -8.02 8.11
C GLN A 46 10.28 -8.00 6.72
N ARG A 47 9.70 -6.85 6.30
CA ARG A 47 9.13 -6.67 4.96
C ARG A 47 10.18 -6.69 3.84
N ALA A 48 11.41 -6.36 4.14
CA ALA A 48 12.53 -6.44 3.20
C ALA A 48 13.02 -7.89 3.00
N GLY A 49 12.62 -8.83 3.87
CA GLY A 49 12.99 -10.24 3.76
C GLY A 49 14.07 -10.71 4.72
N ILE A 50 14.48 -9.87 5.67
CA ILE A 50 15.34 -10.27 6.79
C ILE A 50 14.58 -11.31 7.63
N LYS A 51 15.27 -12.37 8.05
CA LYS A 51 14.70 -13.45 8.87
C LYS A 51 15.18 -13.42 10.31
N LYS A 52 16.43 -13.01 10.52
CA LYS A 52 17.04 -12.91 11.84
C LYS A 52 17.48 -11.48 12.09
N LEU A 53 17.11 -10.93 13.23
CA LEU A 53 17.48 -9.59 13.66
C LEU A 53 18.23 -9.66 14.98
N MET A 54 19.42 -9.12 15.01
CA MET A 54 20.23 -8.95 16.21
C MET A 54 20.17 -7.47 16.60
N ILE A 55 19.76 -7.17 17.84
CA ILE A 55 19.68 -5.79 18.33
C ILE A 55 20.78 -5.58 19.38
N TRP A 56 21.65 -4.63 19.08
CA TRP A 56 22.71 -4.20 19.98
C TRP A 56 22.23 -3.00 20.79
N SER A 57 22.05 -3.19 22.10
CA SER A 57 21.62 -2.13 23.00
C SER A 57 22.19 -2.34 24.40
N GLU A 58 22.60 -1.26 25.05
CA GLU A 58 23.01 -1.30 26.46
C GLU A 58 21.83 -1.50 27.43
N ASN A 59 20.60 -1.25 26.99
CA ASN A 59 19.38 -1.28 27.83
C ASN A 59 18.34 -2.24 27.25
N THR A 60 18.42 -3.53 27.60
CA THR A 60 17.71 -4.61 26.88
C THR A 60 16.32 -4.91 27.38
N ASP A 61 16.04 -4.88 28.68
CA ASP A 61 14.86 -5.53 29.26
C ASP A 61 13.52 -4.88 28.86
N ALA A 62 13.45 -3.55 28.84
CA ALA A 62 12.22 -2.83 28.51
C ALA A 62 11.85 -2.93 27.02
N PHE A 63 12.86 -2.99 26.14
CA PHE A 63 12.69 -3.06 24.69
C PHE A 63 12.26 -4.45 24.24
N GLN A 64 12.85 -5.48 24.84
CA GLN A 64 12.66 -6.87 24.45
C GLN A 64 11.22 -7.32 24.61
N GLN A 65 10.60 -7.02 25.76
CA GLN A 65 9.26 -7.44 26.06
C GLN A 65 8.22 -6.79 25.14
N LYS A 66 8.34 -5.50 24.87
CA LYS A 66 7.40 -4.76 24.02
C LYS A 66 7.44 -5.21 22.55
N LEU A 67 8.64 -5.49 22.02
CA LEU A 67 8.76 -5.98 20.64
C LEU A 67 8.21 -7.39 20.48
N LYS A 68 8.46 -8.31 21.44
CA LYS A 68 7.97 -9.68 21.40
C LYS A 68 6.44 -9.79 21.52
N GLN A 69 5.79 -8.82 22.14
CA GLN A 69 4.33 -8.83 22.33
C GLN A 69 3.55 -8.33 21.10
N ASP A 70 4.19 -7.71 20.12
CA ASP A 70 3.48 -7.17 18.96
C ASP A 70 3.14 -8.30 17.96
N PRO A 71 1.84 -8.50 17.65
CA PRO A 71 1.39 -9.61 16.78
C PRO A 71 1.87 -9.50 15.32
N ARG A 72 2.40 -8.35 14.90
CA ARG A 72 2.94 -8.13 13.56
C ARG A 72 4.37 -8.64 13.42
N MET A 73 5.06 -8.89 14.55
CA MET A 73 6.43 -9.36 14.57
C MET A 73 6.51 -10.87 14.35
N ASN A 74 7.18 -11.26 13.25
CA ASN A 74 7.49 -12.65 12.90
C ASN A 74 8.99 -12.88 12.72
N LEU A 75 9.83 -11.90 13.12
CA LEU A 75 11.28 -12.01 13.09
C LEU A 75 11.80 -12.78 14.32
N ASP A 76 12.83 -13.59 14.10
CA ASP A 76 13.67 -14.09 15.17
C ASP A 76 14.58 -12.94 15.66
N VAL A 77 14.32 -12.46 16.89
CA VAL A 77 15.02 -11.30 17.48
C VAL A 77 15.92 -11.76 18.62
N GLU A 78 17.21 -11.63 18.44
CA GLU A 78 18.24 -11.83 19.47
C GLU A 78 18.76 -10.47 19.97
N TRP A 79 18.94 -10.38 21.29
CA TRP A 79 19.53 -9.21 21.93
C TRP A 79 20.97 -9.48 22.31
N ILE A 80 21.85 -8.54 21.95
CA ILE A 80 23.28 -8.61 22.24
C ILE A 80 23.59 -7.59 23.33
N VAL A 81 24.01 -8.05 24.49
CA VAL A 81 24.33 -7.21 25.66
C VAL A 81 25.84 -7.00 25.83
N ASP A 82 26.63 -8.01 25.50
CA ASP A 82 28.10 -8.00 25.60
C ASP A 82 28.79 -8.29 24.26
N ASN A 83 30.09 -8.03 24.17
CA ASN A 83 30.90 -8.24 22.94
C ASN A 83 30.94 -9.68 22.42
N ALA A 84 30.22 -10.62 23.03
CA ALA A 84 30.16 -12.02 22.62
C ALA A 84 29.12 -12.25 21.51
N ILE A 85 29.44 -11.85 20.28
CA ILE A 85 28.57 -12.13 19.13
C ILE A 85 28.93 -13.51 18.57
N GLY A 86 28.06 -14.50 18.82
CA GLY A 86 28.06 -15.77 18.10
C GLY A 86 27.50 -15.58 16.69
N LEU A 87 28.13 -14.75 15.85
CA LEU A 87 27.75 -14.64 14.44
C LEU A 87 28.25 -15.88 13.71
N HIS A 88 27.34 -16.83 13.50
CA HIS A 88 27.58 -18.00 12.67
C HIS A 88 27.32 -17.71 11.17
N ASP A 89 26.61 -16.63 10.87
CA ASP A 89 26.26 -16.25 9.50
C ASP A 89 27.43 -15.54 8.81
N THR A 90 27.67 -15.92 7.55
CA THR A 90 28.75 -15.39 6.74
C THR A 90 28.48 -14.00 6.16
N HIS A 91 27.19 -13.59 6.08
CA HIS A 91 26.77 -12.29 5.50
C HIS A 91 25.77 -11.60 6.44
N VAL A 92 26.16 -10.46 6.97
CA VAL A 92 25.37 -9.70 7.94
C VAL A 92 25.26 -8.24 7.49
N MET A 93 24.05 -7.67 7.60
CA MET A 93 23.82 -6.26 7.34
C MET A 93 23.80 -5.48 8.64
N VAL A 94 24.58 -4.40 8.73
CA VAL A 94 24.63 -3.53 9.92
C VAL A 94 23.94 -2.20 9.62
N LEU A 95 23.02 -1.79 10.51
CA LEU A 95 22.22 -0.58 10.38
C LEU A 95 22.23 0.25 11.67
N ASP A 96 22.12 1.56 11.53
CA ASP A 96 21.89 2.47 12.65
C ASP A 96 20.38 2.55 12.97
N GLY A 97 19.99 2.12 14.17
CA GLY A 97 18.61 2.12 14.63
C GLY A 97 18.04 3.52 14.87
N SER A 98 18.85 4.57 14.94
CA SER A 98 18.38 5.96 15.04
C SER A 98 17.91 6.55 13.70
N THR A 99 18.13 5.84 12.59
CA THR A 99 17.68 6.23 11.25
C THR A 99 16.35 5.59 10.88
N LEU A 100 15.47 6.35 10.22
CA LEU A 100 14.26 5.78 9.62
C LEU A 100 14.66 4.94 8.40
N LEU A 101 14.39 3.64 8.49
CA LEU A 101 14.73 2.67 7.45
C LEU A 101 13.66 2.63 6.36
N GLU A 102 14.09 2.61 5.10
CA GLU A 102 13.24 2.43 3.93
C GLU A 102 13.44 1.05 3.30
N LYS A 103 12.33 0.37 2.95
CA LYS A 103 12.39 -0.99 2.36
C LYS A 103 13.26 -1.04 1.10
N ALA A 104 13.15 -0.02 0.23
CA ALA A 104 13.87 0.02 -1.03
C ALA A 104 15.40 0.02 -0.81
N GLU A 105 15.89 0.80 0.14
CA GLU A 105 17.31 0.87 0.49
C GLU A 105 17.83 -0.46 1.04
N ILE A 106 17.02 -1.11 1.89
CA ILE A 106 17.38 -2.41 2.46
C ILE A 106 17.47 -3.47 1.36
N VAL A 107 16.49 -3.52 0.46
CA VAL A 107 16.46 -4.49 -0.65
C VAL A 107 17.64 -4.27 -1.61
N GLU A 108 17.95 -3.00 -1.94
CA GLU A 108 19.12 -2.65 -2.75
C GLU A 108 20.41 -3.09 -2.05
N ALA A 109 20.48 -2.90 -0.75
CA ALA A 109 21.62 -3.30 0.05
C ALA A 109 21.76 -4.82 0.22
N MET A 110 20.72 -5.62 0.00
CA MET A 110 20.80 -7.09 0.06
C MET A 110 21.60 -7.71 -1.09
N THR A 111 21.81 -6.99 -2.19
CA THR A 111 22.65 -7.46 -3.28
C THR A 111 24.13 -7.36 -2.88
N PRO A 112 24.94 -8.41 -3.07
CA PRO A 112 26.34 -8.42 -2.66
C PRO A 112 27.19 -7.53 -3.57
N SER A 113 27.28 -6.26 -3.25
CA SER A 113 28.29 -5.37 -3.77
C SER A 113 29.12 -4.88 -2.59
N THR A 114 30.38 -5.23 -2.61
CA THR A 114 31.38 -4.92 -1.59
C THR A 114 31.62 -3.43 -1.43
N GLN A 115 31.18 -2.83 -0.33
CA GLN A 115 31.85 -1.63 0.21
C GLN A 115 31.49 -1.44 1.68
N TYR A 116 32.54 -1.42 2.52
CA TYR A 116 32.46 -0.98 3.91
C TYR A 116 32.54 0.54 3.95
N GLN A 117 31.53 1.20 4.45
CA GLN A 117 31.62 2.57 4.95
C GLN A 117 31.06 2.60 6.37
N THR A 118 31.95 2.61 7.37
CA THR A 118 31.58 2.78 8.78
C THR A 118 31.44 4.26 9.15
N ASP A 119 31.69 5.15 8.22
CA ASP A 119 31.61 6.58 8.43
C ASP A 119 30.15 6.99 8.72
N GLY A 120 30.00 7.82 9.75
CA GLY A 120 28.69 8.33 10.15
C GLY A 120 27.99 7.56 11.27
N PHE A 121 28.46 6.39 11.69
CA PHE A 121 27.93 5.73 12.90
C PHE A 121 28.44 6.41 14.16
N HIS A 122 27.55 6.66 15.14
CA HIS A 122 27.97 7.15 16.46
C HIS A 122 28.67 6.09 17.29
N PHE A 123 28.33 4.84 17.03
CA PHE A 123 28.92 3.68 17.69
C PHE A 123 28.97 2.52 16.70
N PHE A 124 30.14 1.91 16.54
CA PHE A 124 30.33 0.71 15.75
C PHE A 124 31.21 -0.28 16.53
N PRO A 125 30.66 -1.46 16.91
CA PRO A 125 31.42 -2.44 17.70
C PRO A 125 32.66 -2.96 16.97
N GLU A 126 33.80 -3.02 17.66
CA GLU A 126 35.04 -3.51 17.06
C GLU A 126 34.97 -4.96 16.58
N VAL A 127 34.18 -5.79 17.31
CA VAL A 127 33.95 -7.19 16.93
C VAL A 127 33.33 -7.32 15.54
N LEU A 128 32.58 -6.32 15.09
CA LEU A 128 32.03 -6.31 13.74
C LEU A 128 33.02 -5.86 12.67
N LYS A 129 34.09 -5.12 13.06
CA LYS A 129 35.17 -4.68 12.12
C LYS A 129 36.06 -5.82 11.65
N GLU A 130 36.20 -6.87 12.45
CA GLU A 130 37.07 -8.01 12.15
C GLU A 130 36.45 -9.02 11.17
N LYS A 131 35.15 -8.92 10.88
CA LYS A 131 34.46 -9.85 9.98
C LYS A 131 34.37 -9.33 8.55
N ASN A 132 34.99 -10.06 7.62
CA ASN A 132 35.14 -9.69 6.20
C ASN A 132 33.88 -9.66 5.34
N LEU A 133 32.70 -9.86 5.91
CA LEU A 133 31.45 -10.13 5.17
C LEU A 133 30.26 -9.28 5.67
N ILE A 134 30.52 -8.07 6.13
CA ILE A 134 29.50 -7.17 6.66
C ILE A 134 29.16 -6.12 5.62
N LYS A 135 27.87 -6.00 5.27
CA LYS A 135 27.37 -4.86 4.53
C LYS A 135 26.85 -3.81 5.50
N VAL A 136 27.34 -2.61 5.38
CA VAL A 136 26.94 -1.48 6.23
C VAL A 136 26.08 -0.54 5.42
N ILE A 137 24.91 -0.17 5.93
CA ILE A 137 24.12 0.94 5.40
C ILE A 137 24.46 2.16 6.23
N PRO A 138 25.17 3.15 5.67
CA PRO A 138 25.54 4.35 6.40
C PRO A 138 24.28 5.13 6.78
N PRO A 139 24.21 5.67 8.01
CA PRO A 139 23.09 6.47 8.43
C PRO A 139 23.04 7.78 7.62
N ARG A 140 21.91 8.06 6.99
CA ARG A 140 21.69 9.36 6.35
C ARG A 140 21.30 10.38 7.43
N GLU A 141 22.03 11.47 7.56
CA GLU A 141 21.70 12.52 8.54
C GLU A 141 20.26 13.03 8.41
N SER A 142 19.77 13.15 7.17
CA SER A 142 18.38 13.55 6.89
C SER A 142 17.31 12.54 7.33
N SER A 143 17.70 11.33 7.73
CA SER A 143 16.79 10.25 8.17
C SER A 143 16.99 9.91 9.64
N ARG A 144 17.88 10.57 10.36
CA ARG A 144 18.05 10.41 11.80
C ARG A 144 16.91 11.08 12.55
N LEU A 145 16.38 10.37 13.56
CA LEU A 145 15.29 10.84 14.40
C LEU A 145 15.77 10.93 15.84
N ILE A 146 16.13 12.14 16.26
CA ILE A 146 16.67 12.40 17.60
C ILE A 146 15.72 13.27 18.40
N ASN A 147 15.13 14.28 17.78
CA ASN A 147 14.27 15.25 18.45
C ASN A 147 12.85 15.24 17.84
N LYS A 148 11.90 15.89 18.53
CA LYS A 148 10.47 15.90 18.12
C LYS A 148 10.23 16.49 16.73
N GLU A 149 11.09 17.42 16.30
CA GLU A 149 10.95 18.03 14.98
C GLU A 149 11.33 17.03 13.88
N ASP A 150 12.37 16.20 14.10
CA ASP A 150 12.75 15.14 13.16
C ASP A 150 11.59 14.16 12.95
N PHE A 151 10.91 13.77 14.05
CA PHE A 151 9.73 12.91 13.98
C PHE A 151 8.59 13.53 13.19
N ARG A 152 8.33 14.84 13.37
CA ARG A 152 7.30 15.55 12.62
C ARG A 152 7.63 15.58 11.12
N VAL A 153 8.86 15.88 10.76
CA VAL A 153 9.32 15.90 9.36
C VAL A 153 9.26 14.49 8.75
N ALA A 154 9.67 13.47 9.49
CA ALA A 154 9.61 12.08 9.05
C ALA A 154 8.16 11.60 8.85
N GLU A 155 7.23 11.96 9.74
CA GLU A 155 5.81 11.65 9.60
C GLU A 155 5.20 12.28 8.35
N GLU A 156 5.49 13.54 8.07
CA GLU A 156 5.08 14.20 6.83
C GLU A 156 5.67 13.52 5.58
N ARG A 157 6.91 13.07 5.65
CA ARG A 157 7.56 12.31 4.56
C ARG A 157 6.85 10.96 4.35
N LEU A 158 6.54 10.24 5.43
CA LEU A 158 5.81 8.98 5.36
C LEU A 158 4.41 9.17 4.75
N LEU A 159 3.65 10.18 5.20
CA LEU A 159 2.34 10.51 4.64
C LEU A 159 2.40 10.86 3.14
N LYS A 160 3.49 11.46 2.68
CA LYS A 160 3.71 11.74 1.25
C LYS A 160 4.09 10.49 0.45
N SER A 161 4.76 9.53 1.05
CA SER A 161 5.29 8.34 0.38
C SER A 161 4.27 7.21 0.20
N VAL A 162 3.12 7.24 0.89
CA VAL A 162 2.13 6.14 0.83
C VAL A 162 1.28 6.12 -0.44
N GLY A 163 1.42 7.09 -1.35
CA GLY A 163 0.80 7.08 -2.67
C GLY A 163 1.22 5.87 -3.51
N LEU A 164 0.37 5.48 -4.46
CA LEU A 164 0.70 4.40 -5.39
C LEU A 164 1.38 4.98 -6.65
N SER A 165 2.29 4.22 -7.23
CA SER A 165 2.99 4.61 -8.48
C SER A 165 2.04 4.74 -9.68
N ASN A 166 0.89 4.07 -9.62
CA ASN A 166 -0.11 3.98 -10.69
C ASN A 166 -1.26 4.99 -10.53
N ASP A 167 -1.12 6.00 -9.67
CA ASP A 167 -2.14 7.02 -9.48
C ASP A 167 -2.41 7.78 -10.79
N SER A 168 -3.68 7.98 -11.09
CA SER A 168 -4.14 8.81 -12.20
C SER A 168 -3.77 10.29 -11.99
N LEU A 169 -4.00 11.12 -12.99
CA LEU A 169 -3.75 12.56 -12.89
C LEU A 169 -4.67 13.20 -11.84
N MET A 170 -5.97 12.84 -11.82
CA MET A 170 -6.92 13.35 -10.83
C MET A 170 -6.62 12.82 -9.44
N ASP A 171 -6.19 11.56 -9.33
CA ASP A 171 -5.75 11.00 -8.05
C ASP A 171 -4.57 11.77 -7.47
N ARG A 172 -3.56 12.10 -8.27
CA ARG A 172 -2.39 12.86 -7.81
C ARG A 172 -2.71 14.27 -7.39
N LEU A 173 -3.60 14.96 -8.13
CA LEU A 173 -3.91 16.38 -7.89
C LEU A 173 -4.91 16.58 -6.76
N ILE A 174 -5.99 15.80 -6.72
CA ILE A 174 -7.13 16.01 -5.83
C ILE A 174 -7.21 14.91 -4.77
N THR A 175 -7.34 13.65 -5.21
CA THR A 175 -7.59 12.52 -4.30
C THR A 175 -6.49 12.42 -3.24
N ARG A 176 -5.21 12.49 -3.65
CA ARG A 176 -4.07 12.37 -2.72
C ARG A 176 -3.94 13.55 -1.76
N PHE A 177 -4.37 14.74 -2.15
CA PHE A 177 -4.40 15.86 -1.23
C PHE A 177 -5.43 15.63 -0.12
N ILE A 178 -6.64 15.22 -0.50
CA ILE A 178 -7.77 15.02 0.44
C ILE A 178 -7.54 13.76 1.28
N SER A 179 -7.19 12.62 0.65
CA SER A 179 -6.97 11.36 1.38
C SER A 179 -5.88 11.50 2.44
N ARG A 180 -4.79 12.24 2.15
CA ARG A 180 -3.73 12.52 3.14
C ARG A 180 -4.23 13.28 4.36
N GLN A 181 -5.15 14.24 4.19
CA GLN A 181 -5.74 14.95 5.34
C GLN A 181 -6.65 14.02 6.14
N LEU A 182 -7.46 13.20 5.46
CA LEU A 182 -8.29 12.19 6.10
C LEU A 182 -7.44 11.15 6.82
N THR A 183 -6.37 10.66 6.17
CA THR A 183 -5.42 9.71 6.77
C THR A 183 -4.78 10.29 8.03
N ARG A 184 -4.37 11.57 8.03
CA ARG A 184 -3.80 12.23 9.23
C ARG A 184 -4.79 12.24 10.40
N VAL A 185 -6.07 12.43 10.14
CA VAL A 185 -7.12 12.42 11.18
C VAL A 185 -7.42 10.98 11.62
N LEU A 186 -7.67 10.09 10.68
CA LEU A 186 -8.05 8.70 10.96
C LEU A 186 -6.90 7.86 11.54
N LEU A 187 -5.65 8.23 11.26
CA LEU A 187 -4.46 7.60 11.83
C LEU A 187 -4.46 7.64 13.36
N LYS A 188 -4.98 8.74 13.94
CA LYS A 188 -5.10 8.94 15.40
C LYS A 188 -6.26 8.17 16.03
N THR A 189 -7.09 7.55 15.22
CA THR A 189 -8.21 6.74 15.71
C THR A 189 -7.83 5.28 15.86
N SER A 190 -8.64 4.53 16.62
CA SER A 190 -8.51 3.08 16.76
C SER A 190 -9.10 2.28 15.59
N LEU A 191 -9.60 2.96 14.54
CA LEU A 191 -10.20 2.31 13.39
C LEU A 191 -9.19 1.44 12.64
N THR A 192 -9.62 0.23 12.32
CA THR A 192 -8.86 -0.69 11.48
C THR A 192 -9.08 -0.36 9.99
N PRO A 193 -8.13 -0.69 9.09
CA PRO A 193 -8.32 -0.51 7.65
C PRO A 193 -9.64 -1.09 7.14
N ASN A 194 -9.99 -2.32 7.53
CA ASN A 194 -11.23 -2.96 7.10
C ASN A 194 -12.52 -2.23 7.56
N GLN A 195 -12.47 -1.57 8.72
CA GLN A 195 -13.60 -0.75 9.18
C GLN A 195 -13.73 0.52 8.33
N ILE A 196 -12.64 1.09 7.87
CA ILE A 196 -12.63 2.25 6.97
C ILE A 196 -13.16 1.84 5.59
N THR A 197 -12.73 0.69 5.04
CA THR A 197 -13.31 0.10 3.82
C THR A 197 -14.82 -0.13 3.96
N PHE A 198 -15.28 -0.64 5.10
CA PHE A 198 -16.72 -0.82 5.35
C PHE A 198 -17.46 0.53 5.42
N LEU A 199 -16.86 1.55 6.00
CA LEU A 199 -17.43 2.90 6.03
C LEU A 199 -17.53 3.48 4.61
N SER A 200 -16.49 3.34 3.77
CA SER A 200 -16.54 3.77 2.36
C SER A 200 -17.66 3.07 1.60
N LEU A 201 -17.83 1.76 1.80
CA LEU A 201 -18.94 0.97 1.23
C LEU A 201 -20.31 1.56 1.60
N LEU A 202 -20.54 1.87 2.87
CA LEU A 202 -21.83 2.45 3.31
C LEU A 202 -22.10 3.81 2.67
N ILE A 203 -21.07 4.67 2.57
CA ILE A 203 -21.18 5.97 1.90
C ILE A 203 -21.48 5.77 0.40
N GLY A 204 -20.80 4.82 -0.26
CA GLY A 204 -21.01 4.48 -1.66
C GLY A 204 -22.41 3.93 -1.94
N LEU A 205 -22.95 3.09 -1.07
CA LEU A 205 -24.35 2.63 -1.18
C LEU A 205 -25.34 3.77 -0.94
N GLY A 206 -25.05 4.72 -0.05
CA GLY A 206 -25.81 5.95 0.10
C GLY A 206 -25.81 6.81 -1.17
N SER A 207 -24.67 6.88 -1.87
CA SER A 207 -24.57 7.49 -3.20
C SER A 207 -25.53 6.81 -4.20
N ALA A 208 -25.50 5.48 -4.28
CA ALA A 208 -26.38 4.70 -5.15
C ALA A 208 -27.87 4.98 -4.86
N TRP A 209 -28.24 5.04 -3.59
CA TRP A 209 -29.61 5.41 -3.17
C TRP A 209 -30.02 6.81 -3.68
N CYS A 210 -29.11 7.80 -3.62
CA CYS A 210 -29.38 9.13 -4.15
C CYS A 210 -29.62 9.10 -5.67
N PHE A 211 -28.79 8.38 -6.44
CA PHE A 211 -28.99 8.23 -7.89
C PHE A 211 -30.31 7.54 -8.25
N TYR A 212 -30.71 6.55 -7.46
CA TYR A 212 -31.97 5.82 -7.67
C TYR A 212 -33.20 6.72 -7.66
N GLN A 213 -33.16 7.84 -6.94
CA GLN A 213 -34.26 8.79 -6.85
C GLN A 213 -34.56 9.57 -8.15
N GLY A 214 -33.59 9.62 -9.08
CA GLY A 214 -33.78 10.19 -10.42
C GLY A 214 -34.03 11.69 -10.47
N THR A 215 -33.77 12.46 -9.39
CA THR A 215 -33.91 13.92 -9.39
C THR A 215 -32.58 14.62 -9.60
N PHE A 216 -32.59 15.85 -10.10
CA PHE A 216 -31.38 16.63 -10.34
C PHE A 216 -30.53 16.77 -9.06
N PHE A 217 -31.13 17.24 -7.98
CA PHE A 217 -30.40 17.44 -6.71
C PHE A 217 -29.89 16.13 -6.10
N SER A 218 -30.67 15.05 -6.21
CA SER A 218 -30.23 13.75 -5.72
C SER A 218 -29.08 13.18 -6.58
N GLY A 219 -29.06 13.47 -7.88
CA GLY A 219 -27.95 13.11 -8.78
C GLY A 219 -26.64 13.79 -8.36
N ILE A 220 -26.66 15.09 -8.08
CA ILE A 220 -25.47 15.83 -7.59
C ILE A 220 -25.04 15.30 -6.23
N THR A 221 -25.98 15.12 -5.29
CA THR A 221 -25.69 14.57 -3.96
C THR A 221 -25.07 13.18 -4.06
N GLY A 222 -25.62 12.33 -4.94
CA GLY A 222 -25.07 11.00 -5.22
C GLY A 222 -23.62 11.06 -5.71
N ALA A 223 -23.34 11.95 -6.67
CA ALA A 223 -21.98 12.11 -7.19
C ALA A 223 -20.98 12.63 -6.14
N LEU A 224 -21.40 13.56 -5.29
CA LEU A 224 -20.58 14.06 -4.18
C LEU A 224 -20.32 12.96 -3.13
N LEU A 225 -21.33 12.18 -2.76
CA LEU A 225 -21.16 11.05 -1.84
C LEU A 225 -20.25 9.99 -2.41
N LEU A 226 -20.30 9.71 -3.72
CA LEU A 226 -19.38 8.78 -4.37
C LEU A 226 -17.93 9.26 -4.31
N LEU A 227 -17.68 10.56 -4.50
CA LEU A 227 -16.35 11.15 -4.30
C LEU A 227 -15.87 10.99 -2.87
N VAL A 228 -16.71 11.29 -1.88
CA VAL A 228 -16.37 11.11 -0.47
C VAL A 228 -16.05 9.64 -0.18
N SER A 229 -16.87 8.71 -0.69
CA SER A 229 -16.62 7.27 -0.59
C SER A 229 -15.24 6.90 -1.13
N ALA A 230 -14.89 7.37 -2.33
CA ALA A 230 -13.59 7.11 -2.96
C ALA A 230 -12.41 7.71 -2.16
N TRP A 231 -12.57 8.88 -1.56
CA TRP A 231 -11.52 9.48 -0.72
C TRP A 231 -11.32 8.71 0.59
N VAL A 232 -12.42 8.29 1.24
CA VAL A 232 -12.35 7.46 2.46
C VAL A 232 -11.71 6.12 2.15
N ASP A 233 -12.06 5.52 1.03
CA ASP A 233 -11.51 4.26 0.57
C ASP A 233 -9.98 4.33 0.35
N CYS A 234 -9.47 5.38 -0.29
CA CYS A 234 -8.02 5.57 -0.42
C CYS A 234 -7.29 5.58 0.93
N THR A 235 -7.93 6.05 2.00
CA THR A 235 -7.30 6.17 3.33
C THR A 235 -7.10 4.83 4.02
N ASP A 236 -7.92 3.81 3.75
CA ASP A 236 -7.78 2.48 4.37
C ASP A 236 -6.45 1.83 3.97
N GLY A 237 -6.11 1.85 2.67
CA GLY A 237 -4.84 1.37 2.16
C GLY A 237 -3.64 2.19 2.64
N GLU A 238 -3.79 3.52 2.77
CA GLU A 238 -2.74 4.38 3.33
C GLU A 238 -2.46 4.02 4.80
N ILE A 239 -3.51 3.86 5.61
CA ILE A 239 -3.40 3.47 7.03
C ILE A 239 -2.86 2.05 7.16
N ALA A 240 -3.32 1.11 6.32
CA ALA A 240 -2.80 -0.26 6.30
C ALA A 240 -1.28 -0.28 6.09
N ARG A 241 -0.77 0.50 5.13
CA ARG A 241 0.67 0.63 4.86
C ARG A 241 1.42 1.29 6.00
N LEU A 242 0.89 2.41 6.55
CA LEU A 242 1.52 3.16 7.62
C LEU A 242 1.58 2.38 8.94
N LYS A 243 0.52 1.66 9.30
CA LYS A 243 0.44 0.87 10.55
C LYS A 243 0.94 -0.58 10.40
N PHE A 244 1.43 -0.99 9.22
CA PHE A 244 1.84 -2.37 8.94
C PHE A 244 0.70 -3.39 9.16
N MET A 245 -0.53 -3.02 8.79
CA MET A 245 -1.74 -3.84 8.95
C MET A 245 -2.27 -4.39 7.62
N GLU A 246 -1.43 -4.44 6.58
CA GLU A 246 -1.81 -5.00 5.29
C GLU A 246 -2.04 -6.50 5.41
N THR A 247 -3.18 -6.97 4.93
CA THR A 247 -3.53 -8.38 4.89
C THR A 247 -4.05 -8.78 3.52
N SER A 248 -3.83 -10.02 3.11
CA SER A 248 -4.38 -10.55 1.85
C SER A 248 -5.92 -10.58 1.86
N TRP A 249 -6.52 -10.75 3.02
CA TRP A 249 -7.97 -10.71 3.18
C TRP A 249 -8.50 -9.28 3.03
N GLY A 250 -7.89 -8.30 3.71
CA GLY A 250 -8.26 -6.89 3.60
C GLY A 250 -8.19 -6.39 2.16
N ALA A 251 -7.12 -6.76 1.43
CA ALA A 251 -6.98 -6.39 0.03
C ALA A 251 -8.07 -7.00 -0.89
N ARG A 252 -8.61 -8.19 -0.56
CA ARG A 252 -9.75 -8.77 -1.30
C ARG A 252 -11.05 -8.09 -0.91
N PHE A 253 -11.24 -7.82 0.38
CA PHE A 253 -12.42 -7.16 0.90
C PHE A 253 -12.62 -5.78 0.26
N ASP A 254 -11.55 -4.98 0.20
CA ASP A 254 -11.47 -3.70 -0.50
C ASP A 254 -11.96 -3.82 -1.96
N ILE A 255 -11.38 -4.74 -2.75
CA ILE A 255 -11.77 -4.97 -4.14
C ILE A 255 -13.26 -5.35 -4.28
N TYR A 256 -13.79 -6.18 -3.38
CA TYR A 256 -15.22 -6.56 -3.42
C TYR A 256 -16.12 -5.38 -3.08
N CYS A 257 -15.78 -4.58 -2.05
CA CYS A 257 -16.55 -3.41 -1.65
C CYS A 257 -16.62 -2.38 -2.78
N ASP A 258 -15.50 -2.06 -3.41
CA ASP A 258 -15.41 -1.16 -4.56
C ASP A 258 -16.36 -1.59 -5.69
N ASN A 259 -16.32 -2.88 -6.05
CA ASN A 259 -17.17 -3.38 -7.14
C ASN A 259 -18.66 -3.38 -6.78
N ILE A 260 -19.02 -3.69 -5.52
CA ILE A 260 -20.40 -3.58 -5.04
C ILE A 260 -20.89 -2.14 -5.18
N VAL A 261 -20.10 -1.14 -4.81
CA VAL A 261 -20.45 0.28 -4.97
C VAL A 261 -20.66 0.62 -6.45
N HIS A 262 -19.72 0.25 -7.32
CA HIS A 262 -19.80 0.56 -8.75
C HIS A 262 -21.04 -0.07 -9.41
N PHE A 263 -21.32 -1.36 -9.13
CA PHE A 263 -22.51 -2.02 -9.67
C PHE A 263 -23.80 -1.37 -9.16
N SER A 264 -23.86 -1.03 -7.88
CA SER A 264 -24.99 -0.36 -7.28
C SER A 264 -25.23 1.02 -7.90
N VAL A 265 -24.18 1.81 -8.10
CA VAL A 265 -24.26 3.15 -8.70
C VAL A 265 -24.71 3.07 -10.15
N PHE A 266 -24.13 2.21 -10.98
CA PHE A 266 -24.50 2.09 -12.40
C PHE A 266 -25.95 1.61 -12.56
N PHE A 267 -26.37 0.64 -11.76
CA PHE A 267 -27.74 0.18 -11.72
C PHE A 267 -28.69 1.31 -11.29
N SER A 268 -28.35 2.03 -10.23
CA SER A 268 -29.19 3.09 -9.65
C SER A 268 -29.34 4.29 -10.58
N ILE A 269 -28.28 4.68 -11.32
CA ILE A 269 -28.40 5.74 -12.33
C ILE A 269 -29.37 5.32 -13.43
N GLY A 270 -29.26 4.09 -13.95
CA GLY A 270 -30.19 3.56 -14.96
C GLY A 270 -31.62 3.56 -14.50
N MET A 271 -31.87 3.10 -13.27
CA MET A 271 -33.23 3.08 -12.66
C MET A 271 -33.76 4.50 -12.39
N GLY A 272 -32.94 5.40 -11.86
CA GLY A 272 -33.31 6.79 -11.60
C GLY A 272 -33.70 7.53 -12.88
N LEU A 273 -32.93 7.36 -13.96
CA LEU A 273 -33.27 7.92 -15.27
C LEU A 273 -34.57 7.32 -15.84
N PHE A 274 -34.81 6.03 -15.65
CA PHE A 274 -36.09 5.40 -16.03
C PHE A 274 -37.27 6.02 -15.27
N PHE A 275 -37.16 6.18 -13.96
CA PHE A 275 -38.24 6.81 -13.18
C PHE A 275 -38.50 8.27 -13.56
N ALA A 276 -37.42 9.01 -13.90
CA ALA A 276 -37.51 10.41 -14.30
C ALA A 276 -38.12 10.61 -15.71
N THR A 277 -37.84 9.68 -16.64
CA THR A 277 -38.19 9.86 -18.07
C THR A 277 -39.23 8.90 -18.62
N GLY A 278 -39.50 7.78 -17.92
CA GLY A 278 -40.33 6.67 -18.40
C GLY A 278 -39.70 5.82 -19.52
N ASN A 279 -38.45 6.10 -19.92
CA ASN A 279 -37.80 5.42 -21.03
C ASN A 279 -37.04 4.17 -20.55
N SER A 280 -37.49 2.98 -20.93
CA SER A 280 -36.93 1.69 -20.57
C SER A 280 -35.51 1.45 -21.10
N LEU A 281 -35.03 2.22 -22.08
CA LEU A 281 -33.65 2.13 -22.57
C LEU A 281 -32.63 2.40 -21.49
N TYR A 282 -32.95 3.23 -20.50
CA TYR A 282 -32.03 3.51 -19.39
C TYR A 282 -31.81 2.31 -18.46
N ILE A 283 -32.83 1.46 -18.29
CA ILE A 283 -32.67 0.17 -17.59
C ILE A 283 -31.70 -0.73 -18.34
N LEU A 284 -31.83 -0.78 -19.68
CA LEU A 284 -30.93 -1.55 -20.53
C LEU A 284 -29.47 -1.04 -20.42
N TYR A 285 -29.27 0.29 -20.50
CA TYR A 285 -27.94 0.88 -20.41
C TYR A 285 -27.32 0.65 -19.02
N GLY A 286 -28.07 0.85 -17.94
CA GLY A 286 -27.62 0.53 -16.59
C GLY A 286 -27.26 -0.94 -16.43
N GLY A 287 -28.10 -1.85 -16.93
CA GLY A 287 -27.86 -3.29 -16.94
C GLY A 287 -26.61 -3.69 -17.73
N LEU A 288 -26.39 -3.11 -18.93
CA LEU A 288 -25.19 -3.33 -19.73
C LEU A 288 -23.92 -2.79 -19.05
N ALA A 289 -24.01 -1.63 -18.38
CA ALA A 289 -22.88 -1.08 -17.62
C ALA A 289 -22.48 -2.02 -16.47
N VAL A 290 -23.45 -2.54 -15.71
CA VAL A 290 -23.21 -3.52 -14.64
C VAL A 290 -22.66 -4.81 -15.22
N PHE A 291 -23.22 -5.34 -16.30
CA PHE A 291 -22.77 -6.59 -16.92
C PHE A 291 -21.33 -6.49 -17.41
N GLY A 292 -20.98 -5.44 -18.17
CA GLY A 292 -19.62 -5.22 -18.68
C GLY A 292 -18.60 -5.08 -17.54
N SER A 293 -18.96 -4.32 -16.48
CA SER A 293 -18.11 -4.16 -15.29
C SER A 293 -17.93 -5.46 -14.51
N LEU A 294 -18.98 -6.27 -14.37
CA LEU A 294 -18.93 -7.57 -13.71
C LEU A 294 -18.03 -8.55 -14.46
N VAL A 295 -18.12 -8.60 -15.79
CA VAL A 295 -17.26 -9.45 -16.63
C VAL A 295 -15.81 -9.00 -16.51
N ALA A 296 -15.54 -7.70 -16.59
CA ALA A 296 -14.20 -7.16 -16.41
C ALA A 296 -13.63 -7.50 -15.01
N PHE A 297 -14.44 -7.36 -13.97
CA PHE A 297 -14.07 -7.75 -12.61
C PHE A 297 -13.72 -9.24 -12.49
N MET A 298 -14.54 -10.14 -13.05
CA MET A 298 -14.26 -11.58 -13.00
C MET A 298 -12.94 -11.93 -13.71
N ILE A 299 -12.59 -11.25 -14.78
CA ILE A 299 -11.33 -11.49 -15.51
C ILE A 299 -10.14 -10.95 -14.71
N LEU A 300 -10.26 -9.74 -14.17
CA LEU A 300 -9.17 -9.05 -13.48
C LEU A 300 -8.92 -9.58 -12.07
N SER A 301 -9.96 -10.02 -11.35
CA SER A 301 -9.85 -10.46 -9.95
C SER A 301 -8.81 -11.58 -9.78
N GLY A 302 -8.76 -12.54 -10.70
CA GLY A 302 -7.77 -13.60 -10.71
C GLY A 302 -6.32 -13.11 -10.91
N SER A 303 -6.14 -12.10 -11.74
CA SER A 303 -4.82 -11.52 -12.06
C SER A 303 -4.34 -10.56 -10.97
N ILE A 304 -5.23 -9.74 -10.43
CA ILE A 304 -4.92 -8.78 -9.36
C ILE A 304 -4.55 -9.52 -8.07
N MET A 305 -5.26 -10.60 -7.73
CA MET A 305 -4.93 -11.42 -6.56
C MET A 305 -3.56 -12.07 -6.66
N LYS A 306 -3.16 -12.57 -7.84
CA LYS A 306 -1.81 -13.10 -8.09
C LYS A 306 -0.74 -11.99 -8.02
N LYS A 307 -1.02 -10.81 -8.55
CA LYS A 307 -0.07 -9.67 -8.59
C LYS A 307 0.15 -9.07 -7.20
N LYS A 308 -0.89 -8.92 -6.37
CA LYS A 308 -0.76 -8.46 -4.97
C LYS A 308 0.00 -9.48 -4.10
N GLN A 309 -0.09 -10.78 -4.37
CA GLN A 309 0.74 -11.80 -3.72
C GLN A 309 2.22 -11.72 -4.14
N ALA A 310 2.49 -11.40 -5.42
CA ALA A 310 3.85 -11.27 -5.94
C ALA A 310 4.51 -9.93 -5.55
N ALA A 311 3.75 -8.85 -5.39
CA ALA A 311 4.27 -7.54 -4.94
C ALA A 311 4.82 -7.56 -3.50
N GLY A 312 4.36 -8.50 -2.66
CA GLY A 312 5.03 -8.85 -1.39
C GLY A 312 6.47 -9.36 -1.57
N GLN A 313 6.87 -9.75 -2.80
CA GLN A 313 8.18 -10.30 -3.14
C GLN A 313 9.08 -9.35 -3.96
N GLY A 314 8.81 -8.05 -3.99
CA GLY A 314 9.79 -7.04 -4.47
C GLY A 314 9.92 -6.86 -5.98
N LYS A 315 9.03 -7.42 -6.82
CA LYS A 315 9.08 -7.19 -8.28
C LYS A 315 8.28 -5.93 -8.65
N THR A 316 8.98 -4.93 -9.20
CA THR A 316 8.38 -3.78 -9.87
C THR A 316 7.60 -4.26 -11.09
N SER A 317 6.29 -4.04 -11.10
CA SER A 317 5.42 -4.39 -12.21
C SER A 317 5.28 -3.19 -13.13
N GLU A 318 5.57 -3.39 -14.43
CA GLU A 318 5.28 -2.40 -15.46
C GLU A 318 3.80 -1.97 -15.43
N THR A 319 3.57 -0.66 -15.50
CA THR A 319 2.23 -0.06 -15.60
C THR A 319 1.61 -0.45 -16.92
N ASN A 320 0.66 -1.37 -16.91
CA ASN A 320 -0.09 -1.76 -18.10
C ASN A 320 -1.23 -0.75 -18.35
N LEU A 321 -1.55 -0.51 -19.64
CA LEU A 321 -2.74 0.25 -20.07
C LEU A 321 -4.02 -0.17 -19.33
N THR A 322 -4.11 -1.41 -18.90
CA THR A 322 -5.22 -1.97 -18.10
C THR A 322 -5.33 -1.30 -16.74
N ASP A 323 -4.20 -0.96 -16.10
CA ASP A 323 -4.17 -0.29 -14.79
C ASP A 323 -4.59 1.18 -14.93
N GLN A 324 -4.32 1.82 -16.09
CA GLN A 324 -4.74 3.20 -16.38
C GLN A 324 -6.24 3.30 -16.73
N LEU A 325 -6.81 2.31 -17.40
CA LEU A 325 -8.24 2.30 -17.73
C LEU A 325 -9.14 1.89 -16.55
N ALA A 326 -8.57 1.25 -15.54
CA ALA A 326 -9.26 0.91 -14.29
C ALA A 326 -9.25 2.05 -13.26
N ASN A 327 -8.76 3.25 -13.63
CA ASN A 327 -8.65 4.39 -12.74
C ASN A 327 -10.01 4.98 -12.34
N ARG A 328 -10.06 5.59 -11.18
CA ARG A 328 -11.25 6.22 -10.58
C ARG A 328 -11.63 7.57 -11.23
N ASP A 329 -10.96 7.99 -12.30
CA ASP A 329 -11.19 9.30 -12.97
C ASP A 329 -12.63 9.44 -13.48
N PHE A 330 -13.33 8.33 -13.76
CA PHE A 330 -14.73 8.36 -14.16
C PHE A 330 -15.66 8.98 -13.09
N ILE A 331 -15.27 8.97 -11.80
CA ILE A 331 -16.07 9.56 -10.71
C ILE A 331 -16.15 11.09 -10.87
N TYR A 332 -15.04 11.71 -11.25
CA TYR A 332 -14.99 13.15 -11.53
C TYR A 332 -15.82 13.48 -12.78
N PHE A 333 -15.74 12.65 -13.81
CA PHE A 333 -16.58 12.81 -14.99
C PHE A 333 -18.06 12.63 -14.66
N LEU A 334 -18.41 11.65 -13.82
CA LEU A 334 -19.77 11.46 -13.33
C LEU A 334 -20.32 12.70 -12.60
N LEU A 335 -19.49 13.33 -11.73
CA LEU A 335 -19.88 14.57 -11.06
C LEU A 335 -20.18 15.69 -12.05
N VAL A 336 -19.31 15.89 -13.06
CA VAL A 336 -19.55 16.89 -14.10
C VAL A 336 -20.86 16.61 -14.83
N MET A 337 -21.13 15.35 -15.22
CA MET A 337 -22.36 14.96 -15.90
C MET A 337 -23.61 15.14 -15.01
N ALA A 338 -23.49 14.89 -13.71
CA ALA A 338 -24.58 15.17 -12.76
C ALA A 338 -24.87 16.68 -12.65
N CYS A 339 -23.84 17.53 -12.59
CA CYS A 339 -23.99 18.99 -12.49
C CYS A 339 -24.64 19.61 -13.74
N ILE A 340 -24.37 19.06 -14.94
CA ILE A 340 -24.97 19.54 -16.18
C ILE A 340 -26.23 18.80 -16.59
N GLU A 341 -26.80 17.95 -15.69
CA GLU A 341 -28.03 17.17 -15.91
C GLU A 341 -27.94 16.20 -17.11
N ARG A 342 -26.74 15.62 -17.35
CA ARG A 342 -26.49 14.73 -18.50
C ARG A 342 -26.04 13.32 -18.06
N LEU A 343 -26.66 12.79 -16.97
CA LEU A 343 -26.42 11.41 -16.54
C LEU A 343 -26.83 10.38 -17.59
N ASP A 344 -27.72 10.74 -18.52
CA ASP A 344 -28.08 9.95 -19.71
C ASP A 344 -26.86 9.63 -20.57
N ILE A 345 -26.04 10.64 -20.87
CA ILE A 345 -24.80 10.49 -21.65
C ILE A 345 -23.81 9.62 -20.87
N PHE A 346 -23.64 9.89 -19.57
CA PHE A 346 -22.73 9.09 -18.73
C PHE A 346 -23.12 7.61 -18.77
N THR A 347 -24.40 7.29 -18.59
CA THR A 347 -24.89 5.90 -18.56
C THR A 347 -24.66 5.19 -19.91
N LEU A 348 -24.92 5.88 -21.02
CA LEU A 348 -24.65 5.36 -22.37
C LEU A 348 -23.15 5.08 -22.58
N LEU A 349 -22.28 6.05 -22.24
CA LEU A 349 -20.84 5.89 -22.39
C LEU A 349 -20.28 4.77 -21.51
N THR A 350 -20.80 4.65 -20.29
CA THR A 350 -20.40 3.58 -19.37
C THR A 350 -20.88 2.21 -19.86
N ALA A 351 -22.13 2.12 -20.39
CA ALA A 351 -22.65 0.88 -20.97
C ALA A 351 -21.79 0.40 -22.16
N VAL A 352 -21.39 1.29 -23.05
CA VAL A 352 -20.56 0.95 -24.20
C VAL A 352 -19.11 0.67 -23.76
N GLY A 353 -18.53 1.56 -22.97
CA GLY A 353 -17.14 1.49 -22.54
C GLY A 353 -16.83 0.25 -21.69
N SER A 354 -17.68 -0.10 -20.72
CA SER A 354 -17.46 -1.28 -19.87
C SER A 354 -17.49 -2.59 -20.67
N ASN A 355 -18.39 -2.70 -21.67
CA ASN A 355 -18.46 -3.90 -22.51
C ASN A 355 -17.28 -3.99 -23.51
N ILE A 356 -16.88 -2.86 -24.12
CA ILE A 356 -15.66 -2.82 -24.96
C ILE A 356 -14.43 -3.24 -24.12
N PHE A 357 -14.32 -2.72 -22.91
CA PHE A 357 -13.22 -3.07 -22.00
C PHE A 357 -13.24 -4.55 -21.62
N ALA A 358 -14.41 -5.10 -21.32
CA ALA A 358 -14.57 -6.53 -21.01
C ALA A 358 -14.14 -7.41 -22.20
N ILE A 359 -14.54 -7.06 -23.43
CA ILE A 359 -14.14 -7.77 -24.66
C ILE A 359 -12.62 -7.68 -24.87
N TYR A 360 -12.03 -6.49 -24.69
CA TYR A 360 -10.58 -6.30 -24.75
C TYR A 360 -9.82 -7.20 -23.76
N LEU A 361 -10.31 -7.30 -22.53
CA LEU A 361 -9.71 -8.16 -21.51
C LEU A 361 -9.83 -9.65 -21.85
N MET A 362 -10.96 -10.10 -22.40
CA MET A 362 -11.14 -11.46 -22.90
C MET A 362 -10.14 -11.80 -24.00
N TYR A 363 -9.99 -10.89 -24.96
CA TYR A 363 -9.05 -11.06 -26.06
C TYR A 363 -7.59 -11.14 -25.57
N LYS A 364 -7.21 -10.25 -24.66
CA LYS A 364 -5.87 -10.22 -24.07
C LYS A 364 -5.57 -11.49 -23.28
N ARG A 365 -6.55 -12.00 -22.49
CA ARG A 365 -6.40 -13.24 -21.73
C ARG A 365 -6.12 -14.46 -22.63
N ASN A 366 -6.82 -14.57 -23.74
CA ASN A 366 -6.64 -15.69 -24.67
C ASN A 366 -5.24 -15.71 -25.33
N ARG A 367 -4.59 -14.55 -25.49
CA ARG A 367 -3.20 -14.46 -26.00
C ARG A 367 -2.13 -14.88 -24.98
N TRP A 368 -2.46 -14.89 -23.68
CA TRP A 368 -1.51 -15.25 -22.62
C TRP A 368 -1.59 -16.74 -22.25
N THR A 369 -2.58 -17.44 -22.77
CA THR A 369 -2.77 -18.88 -22.58
C THR A 369 -2.31 -19.71 -23.80
N GLN A 370 -1.88 -19.07 -24.88
CA GLN A 370 -1.16 -19.66 -26.01
C GLN A 370 0.35 -19.32 -25.93
#